data_f5ced525876764dd919b59540385f1be
#
_entry.id   f5ced525876764dd919b59540385f1be
#
_cell.length_a   1.000
_cell.length_b   1.000
_cell.length_c   1.000
_cell.angle_alpha   90.00
_cell.angle_beta   90.00
_cell.angle_gamma   90.00
#
_symmetry.space_group_name_H-M   'P 1'
#
loop_
_entity.id
_entity.type
_entity.pdbx_description
1 polymer ?
#
loop_
_entity_poly.entity_id
_entity_poly.type
_entity_poly.pdbx_seq_one_letter_code
_entity_poly.pdbx_strand_id
1 'polypeptide(L)'
;MQQSFSRRTLLRGAAASALALPLSGLASRRASALGRMEPIVSPYGKIAPVKDMTTGLPLLQLPEGFTYQSFGWTGDLMADGSPTPAAHDGMAVVRSRYVNGAPEITLIRNHENGIDTRLGLIKGAAVYDGAEAIVFEDQDENEATGPLSGGNTALIFADGKFTEARPVLAGTVWNCAGGPMPWGTWLSCEEGKYDFTDAGGKPHGYVFEVSPNAGETSAVPIKAMGRFDHEAVAMDPFTGALFLTEDDRNQAGLYKFIPADTSKKLGALEQGGTLWMAKVAGEDKVDLLTPSMGDSYQLEWVQIDDPDLPPQPFTEAPFEADN
;
A
#
# COMPACT_ATOMS: atom_id res chain seq x y z
N MET A 1 -28.23 -25.70 -9.36
CA MET A 1 -27.00 -26.43 -9.74
C MET A 1 -25.87 -25.41 -9.63
N GLN A 2 -25.20 -25.38 -8.49
CA GLN A 2 -24.00 -24.53 -8.30
C GLN A 2 -22.84 -25.19 -9.03
N GLN A 3 -22.33 -24.57 -10.07
CA GLN A 3 -21.07 -24.98 -10.69
C GLN A 3 -19.93 -24.43 -9.80
N SER A 4 -19.26 -25.32 -9.10
CA SER A 4 -18.02 -25.00 -8.41
C SER A 4 -16.93 -24.82 -9.46
N PHE A 5 -16.49 -23.57 -9.65
CA PHE A 5 -15.29 -23.30 -10.46
C PHE A 5 -14.06 -23.76 -9.68
N SER A 6 -13.29 -24.67 -10.25
CA SER A 6 -12.04 -25.11 -9.63
C SER A 6 -10.97 -24.01 -9.77
N ARG A 7 -10.06 -23.91 -8.79
CA ARG A 7 -8.89 -23.00 -8.82
C ARG A 7 -8.12 -23.05 -10.16
N ARG A 8 -8.04 -24.23 -10.79
CA ARG A 8 -7.44 -24.44 -12.12
C ARG A 8 -8.18 -23.73 -13.26
N THR A 9 -9.49 -23.60 -13.17
CA THR A 9 -10.31 -22.96 -14.21
C THR A 9 -10.21 -21.45 -14.14
N LEU A 10 -10.16 -20.88 -12.93
CA LEU A 10 -9.95 -19.45 -12.69
C LEU A 10 -8.57 -18.98 -13.19
N LEU A 11 -7.51 -19.75 -12.87
CA LEU A 11 -6.14 -19.43 -13.27
C LEU A 11 -5.93 -19.56 -14.80
N ARG A 12 -6.66 -20.43 -15.49
CA ARG A 12 -6.57 -20.55 -16.97
C ARG A 12 -7.25 -19.40 -17.71
N GLY A 13 -8.28 -18.78 -17.13
CA GLY A 13 -8.97 -17.62 -17.69
C GLY A 13 -8.23 -16.31 -17.48
N ALA A 14 -7.70 -16.10 -16.28
CA ALA A 14 -7.00 -14.87 -15.89
C ALA A 14 -5.60 -14.73 -16.49
N ALA A 15 -4.89 -15.86 -16.71
CA ALA A 15 -3.51 -15.83 -17.22
C ALA A 15 -3.37 -15.33 -18.67
N ALA A 16 -4.45 -15.36 -19.46
CA ALA A 16 -4.38 -14.92 -20.86
C ALA A 16 -4.69 -13.43 -21.08
N SER A 17 -5.40 -12.79 -20.17
CA SER A 17 -5.88 -11.41 -20.37
C SER A 17 -5.19 -10.37 -19.47
N ALA A 18 -4.76 -10.73 -18.27
CA ALA A 18 -4.22 -9.77 -17.32
C ALA A 18 -2.72 -9.46 -17.50
N LEU A 19 -1.97 -10.26 -18.24
CA LEU A 19 -0.52 -10.05 -18.44
C LEU A 19 -0.15 -9.16 -19.63
N ALA A 20 -1.09 -8.85 -20.52
CA ALA A 20 -0.76 -8.10 -21.75
C ALA A 20 -0.79 -6.58 -21.59
N LEU A 21 -1.61 -6.03 -20.72
CA LEU A 21 -1.81 -4.58 -20.62
C LEU A 21 -0.80 -3.83 -19.73
N PRO A 22 -0.40 -4.31 -18.55
CA PRO A 22 0.61 -3.61 -17.75
C PRO A 22 2.01 -3.66 -18.35
N LEU A 23 2.37 -4.78 -19.02
CA LEU A 23 3.68 -4.92 -19.68
C LEU A 23 3.82 -4.07 -20.94
N SER A 24 2.73 -3.83 -21.68
CA SER A 24 2.74 -2.93 -22.83
C SER A 24 2.89 -1.46 -22.41
N GLY A 25 2.29 -1.06 -21.29
CA GLY A 25 2.46 0.29 -20.71
C GLY A 25 3.89 0.55 -20.22
N LEU A 26 4.52 -0.43 -19.57
CA LEU A 26 5.92 -0.35 -19.16
C LEU A 26 6.88 -0.35 -20.35
N ALA A 27 6.61 -1.14 -21.38
CA ALA A 27 7.39 -1.16 -22.60
C ALA A 27 7.28 0.15 -23.40
N SER A 28 6.09 0.76 -23.48
CA SER A 28 5.89 2.02 -24.16
C SER A 28 6.52 3.21 -23.41
N ARG A 29 6.44 3.25 -22.09
CA ARG A 29 7.14 4.25 -21.26
C ARG A 29 8.65 4.13 -21.38
N ARG A 30 9.20 2.91 -21.42
CA ARG A 30 10.62 2.67 -21.68
C ARG A 30 11.03 3.12 -23.08
N ALA A 31 10.24 2.83 -24.10
CA ALA A 31 10.53 3.24 -25.47
C ALA A 31 10.53 4.76 -25.67
N SER A 32 9.69 5.48 -24.91
CA SER A 32 9.64 6.96 -24.97
C SER A 32 10.76 7.64 -24.19
N ALA A 33 11.24 7.02 -23.08
CA ALA A 33 12.33 7.57 -22.25
C ALA A 33 13.75 7.27 -22.80
N LEU A 34 13.89 6.24 -23.65
CA LEU A 34 15.17 5.75 -24.15
C LEU A 34 15.40 6.15 -25.61
N GLY A 35 15.52 7.44 -25.89
CA GLY A 35 16.08 7.87 -27.18
C GLY A 35 17.42 7.16 -27.42
N ARG A 36 17.42 6.06 -28.21
CA ARG A 36 18.59 5.32 -28.71
C ARG A 36 19.65 4.91 -27.66
N MET A 37 19.24 4.41 -26.51
CA MET A 37 20.16 3.66 -25.67
C MET A 37 20.18 2.19 -26.11
N GLU A 38 21.36 1.66 -26.40
CA GLU A 38 21.54 0.22 -26.59
C GLU A 38 20.96 -0.54 -25.40
N PRO A 39 20.21 -1.62 -25.61
CA PRO A 39 19.64 -2.38 -24.51
C PRO A 39 20.75 -2.84 -23.56
N ILE A 40 20.71 -2.41 -22.31
CA ILE A 40 21.63 -2.93 -21.29
C ILE A 40 21.30 -4.41 -21.11
N VAL A 41 22.27 -5.26 -21.39
CA VAL A 41 22.13 -6.70 -21.15
C VAL A 41 21.90 -6.92 -19.65
N SER A 42 20.80 -7.59 -19.29
CA SER A 42 20.51 -7.90 -17.90
C SER A 42 21.65 -8.74 -17.30
N PRO A 43 22.20 -8.35 -16.14
CA PRO A 43 23.23 -9.14 -15.45
C PRO A 43 22.69 -10.51 -14.98
N TYR A 44 21.38 -10.66 -14.89
CA TYR A 44 20.72 -11.89 -14.48
C TYR A 44 20.41 -12.85 -15.64
N GLY A 45 20.65 -12.43 -16.90
CA GLY A 45 20.37 -13.24 -18.08
C GLY A 45 18.89 -13.17 -18.54
N LYS A 46 18.49 -14.18 -19.31
CA LYS A 46 17.14 -14.26 -19.85
C LYS A 46 16.15 -14.81 -18.82
N ILE A 47 14.93 -14.27 -18.82
CA ILE A 47 13.82 -14.80 -18.02
C ILE A 47 13.13 -15.94 -18.78
N ALA A 48 12.65 -16.93 -18.04
CA ALA A 48 11.85 -18.07 -18.54
C ALA A 48 10.79 -18.45 -17.50
N PRO A 49 9.70 -19.14 -17.91
CA PRO A 49 8.70 -19.62 -16.96
C PRO A 49 9.32 -20.56 -15.91
N VAL A 50 9.15 -20.22 -14.63
CA VAL A 50 9.61 -21.02 -13.49
C VAL A 50 8.40 -21.52 -12.72
N LYS A 51 8.44 -22.78 -12.27
CA LYS A 51 7.37 -23.35 -11.45
C LYS A 51 7.41 -22.82 -10.04
N ASP A 52 6.27 -22.36 -9.55
CA ASP A 52 6.04 -22.07 -8.15
C ASP A 52 6.23 -23.33 -7.29
N MET A 53 7.02 -23.23 -6.25
CA MET A 53 7.34 -24.36 -5.36
C MET A 53 6.13 -24.82 -4.55
N THR A 54 5.12 -23.98 -4.36
CA THR A 54 3.90 -24.31 -3.60
C THR A 54 2.86 -25.00 -4.50
N THR A 55 2.60 -24.46 -5.67
CA THR A 55 1.50 -24.92 -6.55
C THR A 55 1.97 -25.77 -7.73
N GLY A 56 3.24 -25.71 -8.09
CA GLY A 56 3.82 -26.33 -9.28
C GLY A 56 3.43 -25.64 -10.59
N LEU A 57 2.70 -24.52 -10.55
CA LEU A 57 2.28 -23.75 -11.71
C LEU A 57 3.35 -22.75 -12.16
N PRO A 58 3.55 -22.50 -13.44
CA PRO A 58 4.47 -21.48 -13.95
C PRO A 58 3.78 -20.10 -13.90
N LEU A 59 3.80 -19.44 -12.74
CA LEU A 59 3.13 -18.16 -12.51
C LEU A 59 4.01 -16.96 -12.84
N LEU A 60 5.35 -17.12 -12.74
CA LEU A 60 6.32 -16.09 -13.00
C LEU A 60 7.37 -16.54 -14.01
N GLN A 61 7.97 -15.56 -14.70
CA GLN A 61 9.17 -15.74 -15.49
C GLN A 61 10.36 -15.17 -14.71
N LEU A 62 11.36 -15.99 -14.45
CA LEU A 62 12.53 -15.63 -13.67
C LEU A 62 13.81 -16.00 -14.42
N PRO A 63 14.96 -15.37 -14.10
CA PRO A 63 16.27 -15.79 -14.57
C PRO A 63 16.63 -17.20 -14.07
N GLU A 64 17.56 -17.85 -14.75
CA GLU A 64 18.07 -19.15 -14.33
C GLU A 64 18.65 -19.09 -12.88
N GLY A 65 18.36 -20.12 -12.09
CA GLY A 65 18.79 -20.22 -10.69
C GLY A 65 17.86 -19.55 -9.66
N PHE A 66 16.86 -18.78 -10.11
CA PHE A 66 15.85 -18.23 -9.20
C PHE A 66 14.69 -19.19 -9.01
N THR A 67 14.19 -19.24 -7.79
CA THR A 67 12.97 -19.98 -7.38
C THR A 67 12.04 -19.07 -6.64
N TYR A 68 10.76 -19.44 -6.52
CA TYR A 68 9.78 -18.69 -5.74
C TYR A 68 8.71 -19.60 -5.14
N GLN A 69 8.07 -19.09 -4.10
CA GLN A 69 6.95 -19.72 -3.42
C GLN A 69 5.79 -18.74 -3.35
N SER A 70 4.61 -19.14 -3.80
CA SER A 70 3.39 -18.39 -3.54
C SER A 70 2.79 -18.80 -2.20
N PHE A 71 2.19 -17.84 -1.49
CA PHE A 71 1.56 -18.06 -0.20
C PHE A 71 0.46 -17.04 0.08
N GLY A 72 -0.55 -17.45 0.85
CA GLY A 72 -1.63 -16.57 1.30
C GLY A 72 -2.46 -16.02 0.15
N TRP A 73 -2.93 -16.91 -0.71
CA TRP A 73 -3.85 -16.57 -1.78
C TRP A 73 -5.19 -16.06 -1.22
N THR A 74 -5.84 -15.17 -1.94
CA THR A 74 -7.20 -14.73 -1.59
C THR A 74 -8.11 -15.92 -1.31
N GLY A 75 -8.72 -15.93 -0.13
CA GLY A 75 -9.59 -17.01 0.34
C GLY A 75 -8.88 -18.18 1.02
N ASP A 76 -7.55 -18.24 1.05
CA ASP A 76 -6.83 -19.21 1.89
C ASP A 76 -7.08 -18.89 3.38
N LEU A 77 -7.21 -19.92 4.21
CA LEU A 77 -7.45 -19.71 5.63
C LEU A 77 -6.18 -19.20 6.32
N MET A 78 -6.34 -18.14 7.10
CA MET A 78 -5.34 -17.62 8.01
C MET A 78 -5.36 -18.36 9.36
N ALA A 79 -4.44 -18.03 10.26
CA ALA A 79 -4.27 -18.69 11.56
C ALA A 79 -5.51 -18.60 12.48
N ASP A 80 -6.31 -17.55 12.34
CA ASP A 80 -7.58 -17.34 13.06
C ASP A 80 -8.79 -18.02 12.39
N GLY A 81 -8.58 -18.70 11.25
CA GLY A 81 -9.61 -19.37 10.47
C GLY A 81 -10.40 -18.45 9.54
N SER A 82 -10.09 -17.15 9.48
CA SER A 82 -10.68 -16.25 8.51
C SER A 82 -10.02 -16.39 7.13
N PRO A 83 -10.73 -16.08 6.03
CA PRO A 83 -10.14 -16.09 4.70
C PRO A 83 -9.19 -14.93 4.50
N THR A 84 -8.09 -15.15 3.79
CA THR A 84 -7.17 -14.09 3.33
C THR A 84 -7.92 -13.12 2.42
N PRO A 85 -7.89 -11.81 2.69
CA PRO A 85 -8.53 -10.81 1.84
C PRO A 85 -7.90 -10.74 0.44
N ALA A 86 -8.60 -10.11 -0.48
CA ALA A 86 -8.12 -9.83 -1.84
C ALA A 86 -7.17 -8.62 -1.90
N ALA A 87 -6.90 -8.15 -3.10
CA ALA A 87 -6.16 -6.93 -3.42
C ALA A 87 -4.87 -6.79 -2.59
N HIS A 88 -3.98 -7.76 -2.75
CA HIS A 88 -2.66 -7.74 -2.12
C HIS A 88 -1.83 -6.61 -2.72
N ASP A 89 -1.33 -5.73 -1.87
CA ASP A 89 -0.57 -4.55 -2.26
C ASP A 89 0.73 -4.39 -1.47
N GLY A 90 1.10 -3.18 -1.06
CA GLY A 90 2.37 -2.85 -0.41
C GLY A 90 2.76 -3.83 0.69
N MET A 91 4.00 -4.31 0.60
CA MET A 91 4.51 -5.32 1.51
C MET A 91 6.01 -5.14 1.74
N ALA A 92 6.44 -5.31 2.98
CA ALA A 92 7.87 -5.37 3.29
C ALA A 92 8.19 -6.29 4.47
N VAL A 93 9.47 -6.65 4.55
CA VAL A 93 10.02 -7.30 5.72
C VAL A 93 10.15 -6.27 6.85
N VAL A 94 9.42 -6.50 7.95
CA VAL A 94 9.48 -5.66 9.15
C VAL A 94 10.36 -6.26 10.24
N ARG A 95 10.60 -7.57 10.20
CA ARG A 95 11.47 -8.26 11.15
C ARG A 95 12.23 -9.38 10.47
N SER A 96 13.51 -9.50 10.79
CA SER A 96 14.34 -10.64 10.41
C SER A 96 15.19 -11.04 11.61
N ARG A 97 15.19 -12.32 11.96
CA ARG A 97 15.98 -12.88 13.07
C ARG A 97 16.40 -14.31 12.76
N TYR A 98 17.39 -14.79 13.49
CA TYR A 98 17.79 -16.21 13.45
C TYR A 98 17.21 -16.92 14.64
N VAL A 99 16.47 -18.00 14.41
CA VAL A 99 15.89 -18.88 15.43
C VAL A 99 16.45 -20.28 15.19
N ASN A 100 17.14 -20.83 16.17
CA ASN A 100 17.80 -22.15 16.09
C ASN A 100 18.73 -22.30 14.86
N GLY A 101 19.36 -21.20 14.43
CA GLY A 101 20.28 -21.21 13.28
C GLY A 101 19.62 -21.10 11.91
N ALA A 102 18.30 -20.97 11.84
CA ALA A 102 17.53 -20.73 10.61
C ALA A 102 16.96 -19.30 10.57
N PRO A 103 16.85 -18.67 9.41
CA PRO A 103 16.23 -17.36 9.28
C PRO A 103 14.72 -17.46 9.50
N GLU A 104 14.20 -16.57 10.35
CA GLU A 104 12.79 -16.30 10.48
C GLU A 104 12.53 -14.85 10.04
N ILE A 105 11.61 -14.67 9.12
CA ILE A 105 11.28 -13.38 8.52
C ILE A 105 9.78 -13.11 8.74
N THR A 106 9.46 -11.88 9.15
CA THR A 106 8.07 -11.42 9.22
C THR A 106 7.85 -10.28 8.25
N LEU A 107 6.84 -10.43 7.41
CA LEU A 107 6.37 -9.40 6.50
C LEU A 107 5.02 -8.86 6.98
N ILE A 108 4.73 -7.59 6.65
CA ILE A 108 3.36 -7.06 6.69
C ILE A 108 2.95 -6.74 5.25
N ARG A 109 1.71 -7.10 4.92
CA ARG A 109 1.12 -6.92 3.60
C ARG A 109 -0.19 -6.17 3.74
N ASN A 110 -0.38 -5.17 2.88
CA ASN A 110 -1.61 -4.41 2.74
C ASN A 110 -2.66 -5.20 1.93
N HIS A 111 -3.91 -4.84 2.15
CA HIS A 111 -5.06 -5.24 1.35
C HIS A 111 -5.79 -3.98 0.89
N GLU A 112 -5.60 -3.62 -0.36
CA GLU A 112 -6.19 -2.44 -1.00
C GLU A 112 -7.65 -2.72 -1.39
N ASN A 113 -8.50 -2.82 -0.38
CA ASN A 113 -9.92 -3.09 -0.55
C ASN A 113 -10.77 -1.92 -0.05
N GLY A 114 -11.87 -1.66 -0.74
CA GLY A 114 -13.01 -0.88 -0.23
C GLY A 114 -13.95 -1.77 0.56
N ILE A 115 -15.03 -2.22 -0.08
CA ILE A 115 -15.96 -3.22 0.48
C ILE A 115 -15.84 -4.52 -0.33
N ASP A 116 -15.51 -5.62 0.35
CA ASP A 116 -15.65 -6.97 -0.20
C ASP A 116 -16.61 -7.79 0.66
N THR A 117 -17.86 -7.83 0.26
CA THR A 117 -18.92 -8.54 0.96
C THR A 117 -18.69 -10.04 1.11
N ARG A 118 -17.73 -10.61 0.35
CA ARG A 118 -17.40 -12.04 0.41
C ARG A 118 -16.44 -12.34 1.56
N LEU A 119 -15.61 -11.39 1.93
CA LEU A 119 -14.54 -11.58 2.91
C LEU A 119 -14.89 -10.96 4.28
N GLY A 120 -15.69 -9.88 4.28
CA GLY A 120 -16.09 -9.18 5.50
C GLY A 120 -14.91 -8.56 6.26
N LEU A 121 -15.16 -8.16 7.52
CA LEU A 121 -14.09 -7.70 8.41
C LEU A 121 -13.12 -8.83 8.75
N ILE A 122 -11.84 -8.50 8.82
CA ILE A 122 -10.79 -9.42 9.26
C ILE A 122 -10.93 -9.64 10.77
N LYS A 123 -11.36 -10.84 11.16
CA LYS A 123 -11.48 -11.21 12.58
C LYS A 123 -10.09 -11.33 13.21
N GLY A 124 -10.00 -11.05 14.51
CA GLY A 124 -8.75 -11.16 15.26
C GLY A 124 -7.77 -10.01 15.06
N ALA A 125 -8.03 -9.10 14.12
CA ALA A 125 -7.27 -7.87 13.95
C ALA A 125 -7.73 -6.76 14.90
N ALA A 126 -6.89 -5.72 15.07
CA ALA A 126 -7.35 -4.44 15.58
C ALA A 126 -8.22 -3.76 14.51
N VAL A 127 -9.37 -3.22 14.88
CA VAL A 127 -10.36 -2.67 13.94
C VAL A 127 -10.44 -1.16 14.12
N TYR A 128 -10.23 -0.41 13.02
CA TYR A 128 -10.42 1.04 13.02
C TYR A 128 -11.88 1.41 12.87
N ASP A 129 -12.50 1.11 11.76
CA ASP A 129 -13.92 1.33 11.52
C ASP A 129 -14.66 0.00 11.55
N GLY A 130 -15.61 -0.11 12.49
CA GLY A 130 -16.41 -1.31 12.70
C GLY A 130 -17.84 -1.19 12.17
N ALA A 131 -18.16 -0.16 11.38
CA ALA A 131 -19.49 -0.02 10.80
C ALA A 131 -19.76 -1.17 9.81
N GLU A 132 -20.97 -1.75 9.90
CA GLU A 132 -21.35 -2.94 9.12
C GLU A 132 -22.14 -2.62 7.85
N ALA A 133 -22.62 -1.39 7.70
CA ALA A 133 -23.53 -0.99 6.63
C ALA A 133 -23.06 0.31 5.94
N ILE A 134 -21.78 0.41 5.69
CA ILE A 134 -21.23 1.50 4.89
C ILE A 134 -21.70 1.32 3.44
N VAL A 135 -22.20 2.38 2.84
CA VAL A 135 -22.44 2.44 1.40
C VAL A 135 -21.20 3.05 0.75
N PHE A 136 -20.60 2.32 -0.15
CA PHE A 136 -19.40 2.71 -0.84
C PHE A 136 -19.63 2.66 -2.35
N GLU A 137 -19.32 3.75 -3.02
CA GLU A 137 -19.32 3.86 -4.47
C GLU A 137 -17.87 3.96 -4.94
N ASP A 138 -17.45 3.05 -5.81
CA ASP A 138 -16.11 3.08 -6.37
C ASP A 138 -15.99 4.08 -7.54
N GLN A 139 -14.79 4.22 -8.11
CA GLN A 139 -14.53 5.13 -9.23
C GLN A 139 -15.27 4.76 -10.53
N ASP A 140 -15.80 3.55 -10.62
CA ASP A 140 -16.55 3.01 -11.77
C ASP A 140 -18.07 3.06 -11.51
N GLU A 141 -18.53 3.83 -10.50
CA GLU A 141 -19.94 3.99 -10.09
C GLU A 141 -20.60 2.67 -9.63
N ASN A 142 -19.80 1.68 -9.19
CA ASN A 142 -20.34 0.47 -8.58
C ASN A 142 -20.57 0.72 -7.09
N GLU A 143 -21.82 0.51 -6.66
CA GLU A 143 -22.20 0.64 -5.26
C GLU A 143 -22.11 -0.72 -4.55
N ALA A 144 -21.44 -0.73 -3.41
CA ALA A 144 -21.43 -1.87 -2.49
C ALA A 144 -21.84 -1.43 -1.10
N THR A 145 -22.53 -2.30 -0.36
CA THR A 145 -22.90 -2.04 1.04
C THR A 145 -22.34 -3.14 1.92
N GLY A 146 -21.61 -2.75 2.95
CA GLY A 146 -21.01 -3.70 3.89
C GLY A 146 -19.95 -3.08 4.79
N PRO A 147 -19.22 -3.91 5.55
CA PRO A 147 -18.06 -3.46 6.30
C PRO A 147 -16.89 -3.18 5.40
N LEU A 148 -16.02 -2.26 5.82
CA LEU A 148 -14.73 -2.03 5.14
C LEU A 148 -13.84 -3.26 5.24
N SER A 149 -13.19 -3.60 4.12
CA SER A 149 -12.40 -4.83 3.97
C SER A 149 -10.91 -4.58 3.83
N GLY A 150 -10.48 -3.32 3.85
CA GLY A 150 -9.07 -2.94 3.90
C GLY A 150 -8.41 -3.33 5.21
N GLY A 151 -7.10 -3.36 5.21
CA GLY A 151 -6.31 -3.71 6.39
C GLY A 151 -4.98 -4.36 6.06
N ASN A 152 -4.43 -5.08 7.06
CA ASN A 152 -3.12 -5.69 6.94
C ASN A 152 -3.09 -7.11 7.46
N THR A 153 -2.26 -7.93 6.81
CA THR A 153 -1.89 -9.26 7.31
C THR A 153 -0.38 -9.36 7.57
N ALA A 154 -0.01 -10.03 8.68
CA ALA A 154 1.36 -10.42 8.93
C ALA A 154 1.59 -11.83 8.37
N LEU A 155 2.73 -12.02 7.68
CA LEU A 155 3.14 -13.28 7.08
C LEU A 155 4.45 -13.73 7.73
N ILE A 156 4.50 -14.99 8.16
CA ILE A 156 5.68 -15.55 8.82
C ILE A 156 6.35 -16.56 7.89
N PHE A 157 7.63 -16.34 7.60
CA PHE A 157 8.49 -17.27 6.89
C PHE A 157 9.48 -17.87 7.87
N ALA A 158 9.47 -19.19 8.00
CA ALA A 158 10.37 -19.94 8.86
C ALA A 158 10.66 -21.31 8.24
N ASP A 159 11.80 -21.90 8.54
CA ASP A 159 12.19 -23.23 8.04
C ASP A 159 12.10 -23.37 6.51
N GLY A 160 12.45 -22.30 5.79
CA GLY A 160 12.48 -22.28 4.33
C GLY A 160 11.11 -22.17 3.64
N LYS A 161 10.03 -21.87 4.36
CA LYS A 161 8.68 -21.72 3.81
C LYS A 161 7.85 -20.72 4.62
N PHE A 162 6.75 -20.23 4.02
CA PHE A 162 5.72 -19.53 4.78
C PHE A 162 4.95 -20.52 5.65
N THR A 163 4.79 -20.18 6.93
CA THR A 163 4.17 -21.03 7.94
C THR A 163 2.85 -20.48 8.45
N GLU A 164 2.66 -19.18 8.39
CA GLU A 164 1.50 -18.52 8.99
C GLU A 164 1.15 -17.22 8.25
N ALA A 165 -0.14 -16.95 8.13
CA ALA A 165 -0.71 -15.63 7.86
C ALA A 165 -1.70 -15.29 8.97
N ARG A 166 -1.71 -14.05 9.45
CA ARG A 166 -2.66 -13.58 10.47
C ARG A 166 -3.06 -12.14 10.25
N PRO A 167 -4.32 -11.76 10.54
CA PRO A 167 -4.76 -10.38 10.46
C PRO A 167 -4.15 -9.56 11.59
N VAL A 168 -3.82 -8.30 11.32
CA VAL A 168 -3.22 -7.38 12.31
C VAL A 168 -3.90 -6.00 12.34
N LEU A 169 -4.47 -5.54 11.22
CA LEU A 169 -5.31 -4.34 11.13
C LEU A 169 -6.50 -4.63 10.22
N ALA A 170 -7.66 -4.06 10.52
CA ALA A 170 -8.88 -4.16 9.73
C ALA A 170 -9.76 -2.91 9.85
N GLY A 171 -10.79 -2.83 9.01
CA GLY A 171 -11.73 -1.69 9.03
C GLY A 171 -11.08 -0.40 8.53
N THR A 172 -10.13 -0.51 7.64
CA THR A 172 -9.53 0.57 6.86
C THR A 172 -9.98 0.43 5.40
N VAL A 173 -9.61 1.37 4.56
CA VAL A 173 -10.02 1.40 3.15
C VAL A 173 -8.82 1.70 2.25
N TRP A 174 -8.74 1.00 1.11
CA TRP A 174 -7.72 1.24 0.09
C TRP A 174 -6.29 1.34 0.67
N ASN A 175 -5.87 0.32 1.45
CA ASN A 175 -4.50 0.27 1.95
C ASN A 175 -3.55 -0.08 0.80
N CYS A 176 -3.04 0.94 0.09
CA CYS A 176 -2.17 0.80 -1.06
C CYS A 176 -0.76 0.41 -0.64
N ALA A 177 0.08 1.37 -0.30
CA ALA A 177 1.44 1.10 0.11
C ALA A 177 1.71 1.57 1.56
N GLY A 178 2.91 2.05 1.84
CA GLY A 178 3.34 2.46 3.17
C GLY A 178 4.84 2.37 3.33
N GLY A 179 5.33 2.01 4.53
CA GLY A 179 6.75 1.90 4.78
C GLY A 179 7.15 1.16 6.05
N PRO A 180 8.23 0.36 6.00
CA PRO A 180 8.75 -0.32 7.19
C PRO A 180 9.48 0.65 8.10
N MET A 181 9.20 0.53 9.41
CA MET A 181 9.90 1.31 10.42
C MET A 181 11.08 0.56 11.02
N PRO A 182 12.18 1.24 11.36
CA PRO A 182 13.38 0.58 11.89
C PRO A 182 13.17 -0.22 13.19
N TRP A 183 12.09 0.03 13.92
CA TRP A 183 11.74 -0.69 15.13
C TRP A 183 10.81 -1.89 14.91
N GLY A 184 10.60 -2.28 13.65
CA GLY A 184 9.92 -3.54 13.30
C GLY A 184 8.42 -3.45 13.17
N THR A 185 7.89 -2.25 12.90
CA THR A 185 6.49 -2.00 12.53
C THR A 185 6.37 -1.58 11.06
N TRP A 186 5.16 -1.47 10.58
CA TRP A 186 4.79 -1.00 9.26
C TRP A 186 3.88 0.22 9.39
N LEU A 187 4.06 1.21 8.54
CA LEU A 187 3.08 2.26 8.35
C LEU A 187 2.22 1.89 7.14
N SER A 188 0.94 1.72 7.37
CA SER A 188 -0.05 1.39 6.35
C SER A 188 -0.78 2.65 5.93
N CYS A 189 -0.83 2.92 4.63
CA CYS A 189 -1.41 4.11 4.04
C CYS A 189 -2.79 3.83 3.46
N GLU A 190 -3.78 4.64 3.80
CA GLU A 190 -5.08 4.66 3.12
C GLU A 190 -5.02 5.61 1.92
N GLU A 191 -5.33 5.10 0.74
CA GLU A 191 -5.45 5.88 -0.50
C GLU A 191 -6.92 6.23 -0.75
N GLY A 192 -7.48 7.14 0.06
CA GLY A 192 -8.86 7.56 -0.12
C GLY A 192 -9.41 8.40 1.03
N LYS A 193 -9.84 9.60 0.71
CA LYS A 193 -10.38 10.62 1.63
C LYS A 193 -11.89 10.44 1.82
N TYR A 194 -12.32 9.36 2.45
CA TYR A 194 -13.73 9.09 2.66
C TYR A 194 -14.20 9.59 4.02
N ASP A 195 -15.50 9.92 4.13
CA ASP A 195 -16.14 10.21 5.40
C ASP A 195 -17.43 9.40 5.50
N PHE A 196 -17.41 8.38 6.34
CA PHE A 196 -18.54 7.50 6.56
C PHE A 196 -19.31 7.80 7.85
N THR A 197 -19.13 8.98 8.45
CA THR A 197 -19.78 9.35 9.72
C THR A 197 -21.31 9.35 9.63
N ASP A 198 -21.88 9.73 8.48
CA ASP A 198 -23.33 9.69 8.25
C ASP A 198 -23.88 8.25 8.20
N ALA A 199 -23.04 7.27 7.90
CA ALA A 199 -23.37 5.84 7.93
C ALA A 199 -22.99 5.16 9.27
N GLY A 200 -22.62 5.93 10.28
CA GLY A 200 -22.16 5.43 11.57
C GLY A 200 -20.71 4.92 11.59
N GLY A 201 -19.96 5.17 10.51
CA GLY A 201 -18.55 4.89 10.39
C GLY A 201 -17.67 6.07 10.82
N LYS A 202 -16.47 6.14 10.27
CA LYS A 202 -15.43 7.13 10.63
C LYS A 202 -14.88 7.84 9.38
N PRO A 203 -14.15 8.97 9.56
CA PRO A 203 -13.34 9.56 8.52
C PRO A 203 -12.13 8.66 8.19
N HIS A 204 -11.73 8.62 6.91
CA HIS A 204 -10.61 7.87 6.36
C HIS A 204 -9.65 8.75 5.57
N GLY A 205 -8.52 8.19 5.13
CA GLY A 205 -7.44 8.89 4.46
C GLY A 205 -6.26 9.13 5.40
N TYR A 206 -5.92 8.15 6.22
CA TYR A 206 -4.88 8.25 7.24
C TYR A 206 -3.80 7.18 7.10
N VAL A 207 -2.73 7.39 7.85
CA VAL A 207 -1.66 6.41 8.08
C VAL A 207 -1.88 5.72 9.42
N PHE A 208 -1.65 4.41 9.48
CA PHE A 208 -1.73 3.60 10.70
C PHE A 208 -0.41 2.91 10.98
N GLU A 209 0.02 2.90 12.24
CA GLU A 209 1.17 2.09 12.64
C GLU A 209 0.72 0.67 13.00
N VAL A 210 1.32 -0.31 12.34
CA VAL A 210 0.92 -1.72 12.41
C VAL A 210 2.06 -2.57 12.96
N SER A 211 1.80 -3.28 14.06
CA SER A 211 2.71 -4.29 14.59
C SER A 211 2.46 -5.64 13.93
N PRO A 212 3.53 -6.42 13.63
CA PRO A 212 3.36 -7.81 13.20
C PRO A 212 2.86 -8.75 14.32
N ASN A 213 2.87 -8.30 15.57
CA ASN A 213 2.43 -9.11 16.70
C ASN A 213 0.93 -8.97 16.92
N ALA A 214 0.26 -10.09 17.17
CA ALA A 214 -1.17 -10.09 17.48
C ALA A 214 -1.48 -9.23 18.73
N GLY A 215 -2.49 -8.37 18.62
CA GLY A 215 -2.99 -7.55 19.72
C GLY A 215 -2.14 -6.34 20.11
N GLU A 216 -1.07 -6.04 19.36
CA GLU A 216 -0.24 -4.85 19.63
C GLU A 216 -0.61 -3.64 18.76
N THR A 217 -1.24 -3.84 17.61
CA THR A 217 -1.74 -2.74 16.77
C THR A 217 -2.86 -2.00 17.49
N SER A 218 -2.77 -0.68 17.54
CA SER A 218 -3.75 0.18 18.24
C SER A 218 -5.01 0.45 17.40
N ALA A 219 -4.89 0.38 16.07
CA ALA A 219 -5.87 0.89 15.10
C ALA A 219 -6.22 2.38 15.33
N VAL A 220 -5.27 3.17 15.80
CA VAL A 220 -5.40 4.62 15.96
C VAL A 220 -4.78 5.32 14.73
N PRO A 221 -5.54 6.16 14.01
CA PRO A 221 -5.00 6.90 12.87
C PRO A 221 -4.00 7.96 13.34
N ILE A 222 -2.89 8.10 12.62
CA ILE A 222 -1.89 9.14 12.89
C ILE A 222 -2.31 10.43 12.17
N LYS A 223 -3.33 11.09 12.71
CA LYS A 223 -3.96 12.28 12.11
C LYS A 223 -2.99 13.41 11.80
N ALA A 224 -1.94 13.54 12.60
CA ALA A 224 -0.91 14.54 12.38
C ALA A 224 -0.07 14.31 11.11
N MET A 225 -0.16 13.14 10.48
CA MET A 225 0.45 12.87 9.18
C MET A 225 -0.38 13.36 7.99
N GLY A 226 -1.56 13.92 8.24
CA GLY A 226 -2.46 14.44 7.23
C GLY A 226 -3.61 13.50 6.91
N ARG A 227 -4.60 14.06 6.23
CA ARG A 227 -5.76 13.35 5.68
C ARG A 227 -5.80 13.57 4.18
N PHE A 228 -5.22 12.68 3.41
CA PHE A 228 -5.14 12.73 1.95
C PHE A 228 -5.01 11.31 1.38
N ASP A 229 -4.91 11.16 0.06
CA ASP A 229 -4.73 9.86 -0.59
C ASP A 229 -3.28 9.41 -0.41
N HIS A 230 -3.01 8.75 0.72
CA HIS A 230 -1.67 8.33 1.11
C HIS A 230 -1.19 7.16 0.28
N GLU A 231 -0.07 7.34 -0.44
CA GLU A 231 0.57 6.27 -1.21
C GLU A 231 1.63 5.54 -0.38
N ALA A 232 2.71 6.20 -0.02
CA ALA A 232 3.83 5.56 0.64
C ALA A 232 4.49 6.44 1.70
N VAL A 233 5.28 5.79 2.59
CA VAL A 233 6.06 6.47 3.63
C VAL A 233 7.49 5.95 3.63
N ALA A 234 8.45 6.86 3.72
CA ALA A 234 9.86 6.53 3.94
C ALA A 234 10.44 7.34 5.11
N MET A 235 11.17 6.67 6.01
CA MET A 235 11.84 7.34 7.12
C MET A 235 13.28 7.65 6.77
N ASP A 236 13.71 8.89 6.97
CA ASP A 236 15.12 9.25 6.99
C ASP A 236 15.77 8.70 8.29
N PRO A 237 16.71 7.77 8.18
CA PRO A 237 17.31 7.15 9.36
C PRO A 237 18.18 8.10 10.17
N PHE A 238 18.65 9.22 9.58
CA PHE A 238 19.53 10.19 10.22
C PHE A 238 18.74 11.20 11.06
N THR A 239 17.71 11.79 10.46
CA THR A 239 16.91 12.83 11.14
C THR A 239 15.69 12.27 11.88
N GLY A 240 15.19 11.11 11.48
CA GLY A 240 13.95 10.55 11.98
C GLY A 240 12.70 11.18 11.36
N ALA A 241 12.85 12.10 10.41
CA ALA A 241 11.71 12.62 9.65
C ALA A 241 11.15 11.55 8.73
N LEU A 242 9.83 11.59 8.50
CA LEU A 242 9.16 10.73 7.54
C LEU A 242 8.76 11.55 6.32
N PHE A 243 8.92 10.96 5.14
CA PHE A 243 8.47 11.53 3.88
C PHE A 243 7.31 10.70 3.36
N LEU A 244 6.24 11.41 2.95
CA LEU A 244 5.01 10.79 2.48
C LEU A 244 4.72 11.27 1.06
N THR A 245 4.18 10.38 0.26
CA THR A 245 3.68 10.67 -1.09
C THR A 245 2.18 10.56 -1.13
N GLU A 246 1.57 11.33 -1.99
CA GLU A 246 0.13 11.34 -2.27
C GLU A 246 -0.08 10.84 -3.71
N ASP A 247 -1.10 10.02 -3.96
CA ASP A 247 -1.57 9.71 -5.30
C ASP A 247 -2.88 10.46 -5.60
N ASP A 248 -2.73 11.72 -5.97
CA ASP A 248 -3.78 12.52 -6.59
C ASP A 248 -3.35 12.87 -8.01
N ARG A 249 -4.10 12.42 -9.00
CA ARG A 249 -3.71 12.40 -10.42
C ARG A 249 -3.13 13.70 -10.96
N ASN A 250 -3.56 14.86 -10.45
CA ASN A 250 -3.16 16.17 -10.97
C ASN A 250 -2.59 17.09 -9.88
N GLN A 251 -2.60 16.68 -8.63
CA GLN A 251 -2.32 17.53 -7.48
C GLN A 251 -1.51 16.82 -6.39
N ALA A 252 -0.83 15.71 -6.74
CA ALA A 252 -0.05 14.92 -5.81
C ALA A 252 1.02 15.75 -5.10
N GLY A 253 1.05 15.65 -3.77
CA GLY A 253 2.01 16.31 -2.91
C GLY A 253 3.16 15.41 -2.47
N LEU A 254 4.27 16.04 -2.10
CA LEU A 254 5.34 15.43 -1.33
C LEU A 254 5.36 16.06 0.06
N TYR A 255 5.19 15.24 1.09
CA TYR A 255 5.09 15.73 2.47
C TYR A 255 6.27 15.27 3.31
N LYS A 256 6.53 16.02 4.39
CA LYS A 256 7.50 15.69 5.41
C LYS A 256 6.85 15.79 6.77
N PHE A 257 6.89 14.73 7.54
CA PHE A 257 6.41 14.69 8.91
C PHE A 257 7.56 14.64 9.91
N ILE A 258 7.52 15.46 10.93
CA ILE A 258 8.49 15.48 12.02
C ILE A 258 7.76 15.01 13.29
N PRO A 259 8.06 13.79 13.80
CA PRO A 259 7.41 13.25 14.98
C PRO A 259 7.67 14.08 16.24
N ALA A 260 6.66 14.23 17.10
CA ALA A 260 6.83 14.81 18.43
C ALA A 260 7.57 13.86 19.39
N ASP A 261 7.27 12.55 19.33
CA ASP A 261 8.02 11.52 20.06
C ASP A 261 9.03 10.83 19.12
N THR A 262 10.31 11.03 19.38
CA THR A 262 11.42 10.49 18.61
C THR A 262 11.99 9.19 19.18
N SER A 263 11.28 8.52 20.08
CA SER A 263 11.75 7.33 20.81
C SER A 263 11.90 6.07 19.93
N LYS A 264 11.44 6.12 18.67
CA LYS A 264 11.54 5.01 17.69
C LYS A 264 10.99 3.70 18.22
N LYS A 265 9.76 3.71 18.69
CA LYS A 265 9.03 2.55 19.21
C LYS A 265 7.57 2.58 18.75
N LEU A 266 6.90 1.45 18.79
CA LEU A 266 5.46 1.33 18.52
C LEU A 266 4.65 2.35 19.33
N GLY A 267 3.74 3.07 18.66
CA GLY A 267 2.88 4.11 19.24
C GLY A 267 3.54 5.48 19.44
N ALA A 268 4.84 5.63 19.15
CA ALA A 268 5.50 6.94 19.24
C ALA A 268 4.95 7.93 18.20
N LEU A 269 4.66 7.47 17.00
CA LEU A 269 4.15 8.32 15.94
C LEU A 269 2.70 8.78 16.19
N GLU A 270 1.93 8.03 16.97
CA GLU A 270 0.58 8.38 17.39
C GLU A 270 0.54 9.58 18.37
N GLN A 271 1.70 9.97 18.92
CA GLN A 271 1.81 11.15 19.79
C GLN A 271 1.81 12.48 19.01
N GLY A 272 1.64 12.39 17.67
CA GLY A 272 1.58 13.55 16.79
C GLY A 272 2.94 14.05 16.33
N GLY A 273 2.92 15.24 15.76
CA GLY A 273 4.08 15.87 15.14
C GLY A 273 3.67 17.08 14.30
N THR A 274 4.55 17.50 13.40
CA THR A 274 4.28 18.59 12.46
C THR A 274 4.41 18.09 11.03
N LEU A 275 3.42 18.43 10.20
CA LEU A 275 3.38 18.10 8.79
C LEU A 275 3.76 19.31 7.95
N TRP A 276 4.52 19.05 6.89
CA TRP A 276 5.01 20.04 5.94
C TRP A 276 4.80 19.54 4.52
N MET A 277 4.44 20.42 3.60
CA MET A 277 4.36 20.14 2.18
C MET A 277 5.52 20.77 1.44
N ALA A 278 6.09 20.06 0.46
CA ALA A 278 7.13 20.60 -0.40
C ALA A 278 6.53 21.61 -1.38
N LYS A 279 7.25 22.74 -1.57
CA LYS A 279 6.94 23.76 -2.56
C LYS A 279 8.22 24.09 -3.33
N VAL A 280 8.11 24.38 -4.62
CA VAL A 280 9.25 24.92 -5.38
C VAL A 280 9.51 26.35 -4.89
N ALA A 281 10.73 26.62 -4.49
CA ALA A 281 11.11 27.87 -3.86
C ALA A 281 10.90 29.06 -4.80
N GLY A 282 10.20 30.09 -4.29
CA GLY A 282 9.94 31.32 -5.04
C GLY A 282 8.83 31.24 -6.08
N GLU A 283 8.17 30.10 -6.22
CA GLU A 283 7.08 29.91 -7.19
C GLU A 283 5.83 29.37 -6.50
N ASP A 284 4.66 29.82 -6.96
CA ASP A 284 3.37 29.29 -6.53
C ASP A 284 2.80 28.41 -7.64
N LYS A 285 2.38 27.19 -7.32
CA LYS A 285 1.72 26.23 -8.24
C LYS A 285 2.58 25.89 -9.48
N VAL A 286 3.74 25.27 -9.25
CA VAL A 286 4.58 24.77 -10.35
C VAL A 286 4.02 23.45 -10.87
N ASP A 287 3.78 23.40 -12.18
CA ASP A 287 3.46 22.14 -12.87
C ASP A 287 4.75 21.33 -13.10
N LEU A 288 4.83 20.17 -12.48
CA LEU A 288 5.93 19.22 -12.62
C LEU A 288 5.58 17.99 -13.47
N LEU A 289 4.49 18.03 -14.25
CA LEU A 289 4.06 16.90 -15.09
C LEU A 289 5.02 16.62 -16.26
N THR A 290 5.73 17.62 -16.73
CA THR A 290 6.61 17.52 -17.91
C THR A 290 8.02 18.05 -17.66
N PRO A 291 8.74 17.64 -16.61
CA PRO A 291 10.10 18.09 -16.38
C PRO A 291 11.04 17.55 -17.48
N SER A 292 12.05 18.31 -17.82
CA SER A 292 13.13 17.85 -18.69
C SER A 292 14.17 17.01 -17.92
N MET A 293 14.80 16.09 -18.60
CA MET A 293 15.88 15.32 -17.97
C MET A 293 17.01 16.23 -17.53
N GLY A 294 17.33 16.21 -16.23
CA GLY A 294 18.37 17.04 -15.61
C GLY A 294 17.88 18.32 -14.96
N ASP A 295 16.59 18.60 -15.03
CA ASP A 295 16.00 19.70 -14.27
C ASP A 295 16.20 19.49 -12.78
N SER A 296 16.40 20.59 -12.08
CA SER A 296 16.63 20.61 -10.64
C SER A 296 15.86 21.77 -10.01
N TYR A 297 15.12 21.50 -8.96
CA TYR A 297 14.30 22.47 -8.28
C TYR A 297 14.76 22.64 -6.84
N GLN A 298 14.88 23.89 -6.38
CA GLN A 298 15.07 24.16 -4.97
C GLN A 298 13.72 24.05 -4.27
N LEU A 299 13.68 23.36 -3.15
CA LEU A 299 12.45 23.17 -2.38
C LEU A 299 12.46 24.00 -1.09
N GLU A 300 11.31 24.52 -0.73
CA GLU A 300 10.98 25.01 0.60
C GLU A 300 9.85 24.14 1.18
N TRP A 301 9.79 24.08 2.51
CA TRP A 301 8.79 23.32 3.23
C TRP A 301 7.79 24.25 3.88
N VAL A 302 6.53 24.12 3.54
CA VAL A 302 5.41 24.90 4.09
C VAL A 302 4.69 24.06 5.11
N GLN A 303 4.58 24.56 6.35
CA GLN A 303 3.88 23.83 7.41
C GLN A 303 2.38 23.79 7.15
N ILE A 304 1.76 22.64 7.39
CA ILE A 304 0.32 22.44 7.35
C ILE A 304 -0.21 22.67 8.77
N ASP A 305 -1.06 23.68 8.94
CA ASP A 305 -1.55 24.11 10.27
C ASP A 305 -2.56 23.11 10.85
N ASP A 306 -3.45 22.58 10.02
CA ASP A 306 -4.46 21.59 10.43
C ASP A 306 -4.44 20.38 9.48
N PRO A 307 -3.61 19.37 9.78
CA PRO A 307 -3.46 18.21 8.91
C PRO A 307 -4.68 17.28 8.88
N ASP A 308 -5.62 17.37 9.83
CA ASP A 308 -6.84 16.55 9.89
C ASP A 308 -8.00 17.16 9.07
N LEU A 309 -7.86 18.39 8.60
CA LEU A 309 -8.86 18.96 7.69
C LEU A 309 -8.90 18.15 6.39
N PRO A 310 -10.10 17.75 5.92
CA PRO A 310 -10.20 17.17 4.59
C PRO A 310 -9.67 18.19 3.59
N PRO A 311 -8.87 17.76 2.60
CA PRO A 311 -8.41 18.65 1.56
C PRO A 311 -9.64 19.31 0.93
N GLN A 312 -9.66 20.64 0.97
CA GLN A 312 -10.72 21.40 0.29
C GLN A 312 -10.57 21.07 -1.19
N PRO A 313 -11.66 20.69 -1.88
CA PRO A 313 -11.61 20.64 -3.33
C PRO A 313 -11.06 21.99 -3.77
N PHE A 314 -9.99 22.00 -4.57
CA PHE A 314 -9.56 23.22 -5.20
C PHE A 314 -10.77 23.79 -5.89
N THR A 315 -11.35 24.88 -5.37
CA THR A 315 -12.33 25.65 -6.09
C THR A 315 -11.56 26.27 -7.23
N GLU A 316 -11.62 25.61 -8.33
CA GLU A 316 -10.93 25.89 -9.54
C GLU A 316 -11.15 27.31 -10.04
N ALA A 317 -10.05 27.92 -10.46
CA ALA A 317 -10.12 28.36 -11.86
C ALA A 317 -9.85 27.10 -12.72
N PRO A 318 -10.66 26.78 -13.73
CA PRO A 318 -10.37 25.69 -14.63
C PRO A 318 -8.97 25.87 -15.16
N PHE A 319 -8.20 24.79 -15.22
CA PHE A 319 -6.94 24.75 -15.94
C PHE A 319 -7.31 25.00 -17.41
N GLU A 320 -7.40 26.28 -17.82
CA GLU A 320 -7.46 26.64 -19.21
C GLU A 320 -6.10 26.27 -19.79
N ALA A 321 -6.07 25.14 -20.48
CA ALA A 321 -5.00 24.83 -21.41
C ALA A 321 -5.00 25.90 -22.46
N ASP A 322 -4.35 27.03 -22.20
CA ASP A 322 -4.07 28.02 -23.19
C ASP A 322 -3.01 27.48 -24.15
N ASN A 323 -3.52 27.13 -25.37
CA ASN A 323 -2.90 27.03 -26.70
C ASN A 323 -1.44 26.65 -26.83
#